data_08dd9a773e1b53f6ae1fe42210774250
#
_entry.id   08dd9a773e1b53f6ae1fe42210774250
#
_cell.length_a   1.000
_cell.length_b   1.000
_cell.length_c   1.000
_cell.angle_alpha   90.00
_cell.angle_beta   90.00
_cell.angle_gamma   90.00
#
_symmetry.space_group_name_H-M   'P 1'
#
loop_
_entity.id
_entity.type
_entity.pdbx_description
1 polymer ?
#
loop_
_entity_poly.entity_id
_entity_poly.type
_entity_poly.pdbx_seq_one_letter_code
_entity_poly.pdbx_strand_id
1 'polypeptide(L)'
;MMTLSWQWLVMFLLLAMTTTSATTMRNIMYLTGQHPIIPNDASLRAPITHLALAFMNSNIFNNEQHSSSWPIFMSVEEARSEFEPGTKIMVAIGGWGDTSGFDTAARTEDSRARFARNVASMVRDTGADGVDIDWEYPGGNGEDYKEVPNEEKAWEITAYPLLLAEIRKALGPNKLMSAAVPGIPRDMLAFTADTVSQIMESLDFLNVMTYDLMNRRDNVTKHHTGVQLSLDSVNAYMANGAPADKINLGFAFYTKYFRVEGESCAENPIGCPTGLMEDPETGADLGKTGGFSWHDDVPEDVRGSFEKTLDKGQYDEQGGGYWYWDEDQALWWTFDTPAAIAKKFPLIVEEKRLGGVFAWGLGEDAPDFAHLKALNAGIERLAKIKDEL
;
A
#
# COMPACT_ATOMS: atom_id res chain seq x y z
N MET A 1 73.46 -16.09 -38.18
CA MET A 1 72.87 -14.77 -37.89
C MET A 1 71.32 -14.95 -37.70
N MET A 2 70.90 -15.07 -36.46
CA MET A 2 69.49 -15.26 -36.15
C MET A 2 68.98 -13.93 -35.62
N THR A 3 67.95 -13.35 -36.22
CA THR A 3 67.25 -12.16 -35.81
C THR A 3 65.99 -12.60 -35.01
N LEU A 4 66.01 -12.35 -33.72
CA LEU A 4 64.77 -12.46 -32.85
C LEU A 4 63.89 -11.27 -33.12
N SER A 5 62.63 -11.50 -33.51
CA SER A 5 61.60 -10.52 -33.56
C SER A 5 60.79 -10.53 -32.19
N TRP A 6 60.80 -9.45 -31.48
CA TRP A 6 59.98 -9.25 -30.29
C TRP A 6 58.58 -8.80 -30.76
N GLN A 7 57.60 -9.66 -30.54
CA GLN A 7 56.19 -9.30 -30.66
C GLN A 7 55.70 -8.85 -29.27
N TRP A 8 55.30 -7.59 -29.18
CA TRP A 8 54.64 -7.02 -28.00
C TRP A 8 53.17 -7.45 -27.99
N LEU A 9 52.78 -8.28 -27.03
CA LEU A 9 51.37 -8.66 -26.76
C LEU A 9 50.77 -7.54 -25.91
N VAL A 10 49.98 -6.65 -26.52
CA VAL A 10 49.18 -5.65 -25.79
C VAL A 10 47.87 -6.30 -25.38
N MET A 11 47.77 -6.65 -24.10
CA MET A 11 46.55 -7.17 -23.50
C MET A 11 45.66 -6.01 -23.11
N PHE A 12 44.61 -5.74 -23.90
CA PHE A 12 43.53 -4.83 -23.49
C PHE A 12 42.67 -5.47 -22.41
N LEU A 13 42.82 -5.03 -21.16
CA LEU A 13 41.85 -5.29 -20.10
C LEU A 13 40.61 -4.41 -20.37
N LEU A 14 39.56 -5.00 -20.93
CA LEU A 14 38.23 -4.40 -20.92
C LEU A 14 37.70 -4.47 -19.47
N LEU A 15 37.87 -3.39 -18.71
CA LEU A 15 37.06 -3.19 -17.51
C LEU A 15 35.61 -2.98 -17.97
N ALA A 16 34.78 -4.01 -17.82
CA ALA A 16 33.34 -3.87 -17.86
C ALA A 16 32.94 -3.05 -16.64
N MET A 17 32.78 -1.75 -16.80
CA MET A 17 32.06 -0.93 -15.80
C MET A 17 30.62 -1.42 -15.82
N THR A 18 30.28 -2.32 -14.90
CA THR A 18 28.89 -2.55 -14.54
C THR A 18 28.40 -1.26 -13.89
N THR A 19 27.77 -0.39 -14.66
CA THR A 19 26.92 0.67 -14.11
C THR A 19 25.80 -0.04 -13.40
N THR A 20 25.91 -0.21 -12.09
CA THR A 20 24.75 -0.47 -11.25
C THR A 20 23.86 0.76 -11.40
N SER A 21 22.85 0.66 -12.26
CA SER A 21 21.76 1.64 -12.27
C SER A 21 21.26 1.70 -10.85
N ALA A 22 21.47 2.82 -10.18
CA ALA A 22 20.88 3.06 -8.87
C ALA A 22 19.38 2.90 -9.05
N THR A 23 18.80 1.87 -8.46
CA THR A 23 17.35 1.65 -8.50
C THR A 23 16.68 2.87 -7.91
N THR A 24 15.98 3.61 -8.75
CA THR A 24 15.19 4.76 -8.33
C THR A 24 14.17 4.28 -7.30
N MET A 25 14.06 4.95 -6.17
CA MET A 25 13.07 4.63 -5.15
C MET A 25 11.67 4.70 -5.76
N ARG A 26 10.84 3.69 -5.50
CA ARG A 26 9.44 3.69 -5.97
C ARG A 26 8.64 4.74 -5.20
N ASN A 27 7.87 5.52 -5.94
CA ASN A 27 6.87 6.47 -5.46
C ASN A 27 5.55 6.11 -6.15
N ILE A 28 4.69 5.41 -5.45
CA ILE A 28 3.49 4.78 -6.01
C ILE A 28 2.26 5.51 -5.49
N MET A 29 1.36 5.91 -6.39
CA MET A 29 0.09 6.51 -6.02
C MET A 29 -1.06 5.61 -6.44
N TYR A 30 -1.99 5.35 -5.53
CA TYR A 30 -3.29 4.80 -5.88
C TYR A 30 -4.21 5.94 -6.31
N LEU A 31 -4.93 5.75 -7.41
CA LEU A 31 -5.95 6.67 -7.91
C LEU A 31 -7.25 5.92 -8.04
N THR A 32 -8.31 6.44 -7.42
CA THR A 32 -9.62 5.79 -7.39
C THR A 32 -10.63 6.48 -8.30
N GLY A 33 -11.63 5.74 -8.75
CA GLY A 33 -12.75 6.31 -9.49
C GLY A 33 -13.66 7.20 -8.63
N GLN A 34 -13.55 7.13 -7.31
CA GLN A 34 -14.27 8.01 -6.37
C GLN A 34 -13.60 9.38 -6.27
N HIS A 35 -12.27 9.42 -6.28
CA HIS A 35 -11.47 10.63 -6.25
C HIS A 35 -10.47 10.66 -7.43
N PRO A 36 -10.96 10.83 -8.68
CA PRO A 36 -10.09 10.78 -9.87
C PRO A 36 -9.35 12.10 -10.08
N ILE A 37 -8.75 12.65 -9.01
CA ILE A 37 -8.15 13.98 -8.99
C ILE A 37 -6.64 13.84 -9.11
N ILE A 38 -6.08 14.49 -10.12
CA ILE A 38 -4.66 14.51 -10.43
C ILE A 38 -4.17 15.95 -10.30
N PRO A 39 -3.01 16.20 -9.65
CA PRO A 39 -2.45 17.55 -9.57
C PRO A 39 -2.22 18.17 -10.96
N ASN A 40 -2.67 19.40 -11.18
CA ASN A 40 -2.39 20.13 -12.42
C ASN A 40 -0.90 20.51 -12.55
N ASP A 41 -0.22 20.71 -11.43
CA ASP A 41 1.21 21.04 -11.39
C ASP A 41 2.04 19.79 -11.76
N ALA A 42 2.69 19.83 -12.92
CA ALA A 42 3.55 18.76 -13.39
C ALA A 42 4.71 18.45 -12.43
N SER A 43 5.21 19.45 -11.69
CA SER A 43 6.29 19.21 -10.72
C SER A 43 5.89 18.29 -9.58
N LEU A 44 4.61 18.23 -9.22
CA LEU A 44 4.09 17.30 -8.21
C LEU A 44 3.93 15.88 -8.76
N ARG A 45 3.71 15.75 -10.08
CA ARG A 45 3.57 14.43 -10.74
C ARG A 45 4.92 13.83 -11.11
N ALA A 46 5.93 14.66 -11.38
CA ALA A 46 7.24 14.22 -11.86
C ALA A 46 7.94 13.17 -10.97
N PRO A 47 7.88 13.24 -9.63
CA PRO A 47 8.46 12.20 -8.78
C PRO A 47 7.68 10.89 -8.72
N ILE A 48 6.45 10.83 -9.27
CA ILE A 48 5.60 9.63 -9.24
C ILE A 48 6.12 8.61 -10.25
N THR A 49 6.54 7.46 -9.76
CA THR A 49 7.11 6.39 -10.59
C THR A 49 6.08 5.36 -11.04
N HIS A 50 5.02 5.18 -10.26
CA HIS A 50 3.95 4.23 -10.53
C HIS A 50 2.60 4.84 -10.17
N LEU A 51 1.58 4.55 -10.99
CA LEU A 51 0.18 4.83 -10.70
C LEU A 51 -0.59 3.51 -10.71
N ALA A 52 -1.32 3.22 -9.64
CA ALA A 52 -2.23 2.09 -9.55
C ALA A 52 -3.68 2.58 -9.69
N LEU A 53 -4.35 2.21 -10.78
CA LEU A 53 -5.77 2.54 -11.01
C LEU A 53 -6.64 1.56 -10.23
N ALA A 54 -7.33 2.01 -9.22
CA ALA A 54 -8.07 1.22 -8.25
C ALA A 54 -9.59 1.51 -8.31
N PHE A 55 -10.45 0.50 -8.34
CA PHE A 55 -10.17 -0.93 -8.44
C PHE A 55 -10.92 -1.56 -9.59
N MET A 56 -10.40 -2.69 -10.06
CA MET A 56 -11.15 -3.60 -10.91
C MET A 56 -11.61 -4.79 -10.06
N ASN A 57 -12.91 -5.13 -10.13
CA ASN A 57 -13.46 -6.20 -9.30
C ASN A 57 -12.89 -7.57 -9.67
N SER A 58 -12.48 -8.34 -8.65
CA SER A 58 -11.82 -9.63 -8.85
C SER A 58 -12.70 -10.70 -9.51
N ASN A 59 -14.03 -10.63 -9.34
CA ASN A 59 -14.95 -11.63 -9.91
C ASN A 59 -14.93 -11.67 -11.42
N ILE A 60 -14.68 -10.54 -12.10
CA ILE A 60 -14.70 -10.49 -13.56
C ILE A 60 -13.64 -11.39 -14.20
N PHE A 61 -12.56 -11.67 -13.51
CA PHE A 61 -11.46 -12.53 -13.97
C PHE A 61 -11.78 -14.04 -13.87
N ASN A 62 -12.88 -14.41 -13.23
CA ASN A 62 -13.34 -15.80 -13.14
C ASN A 62 -14.22 -16.23 -14.32
N ASN A 63 -14.56 -15.31 -15.22
CA ASN A 63 -15.40 -15.60 -16.39
C ASN A 63 -14.67 -16.53 -17.37
N GLU A 64 -15.42 -17.49 -17.94
CA GLU A 64 -14.88 -18.39 -18.97
C GLU A 64 -14.69 -17.70 -20.31
N GLN A 65 -15.55 -16.73 -20.61
CA GLN A 65 -15.46 -15.95 -21.83
C GLN A 65 -14.62 -14.71 -21.59
N HIS A 66 -13.66 -14.48 -22.47
CA HIS A 66 -12.85 -13.28 -22.47
C HIS A 66 -13.72 -12.04 -22.62
N SER A 67 -13.54 -11.05 -21.75
CA SER A 67 -14.18 -9.75 -21.91
C SER A 67 -13.55 -8.99 -23.08
N SER A 68 -14.39 -8.38 -23.90
CA SER A 68 -13.92 -7.46 -24.97
C SER A 68 -13.69 -6.03 -24.45
N SER A 69 -14.12 -5.73 -23.23
CA SER A 69 -13.94 -4.44 -22.57
C SER A 69 -13.71 -4.65 -21.07
N TRP A 70 -12.81 -3.87 -20.52
CA TRP A 70 -12.44 -3.92 -19.10
C TRP A 70 -13.06 -2.72 -18.38
N PRO A 71 -13.81 -2.91 -17.28
CA PRO A 71 -14.45 -1.82 -16.54
C PRO A 71 -13.39 -1.09 -15.71
N ILE A 72 -12.79 -0.07 -16.29
CA ILE A 72 -11.82 0.83 -15.65
C ILE A 72 -12.36 2.26 -15.75
N PHE A 73 -12.26 3.02 -14.66
CA PHE A 73 -12.82 4.36 -14.59
C PHE A 73 -12.06 5.40 -15.45
N MET A 74 -10.78 5.12 -15.70
CA MET A 74 -9.88 5.91 -16.54
C MET A 74 -9.06 4.96 -17.39
N SER A 75 -8.92 5.21 -18.69
CA SER A 75 -8.08 4.36 -19.53
C SER A 75 -6.61 4.49 -19.18
N VAL A 76 -5.85 3.41 -19.40
CA VAL A 76 -4.38 3.42 -19.18
C VAL A 76 -3.70 4.47 -20.07
N GLU A 77 -4.20 4.68 -21.29
CA GLU A 77 -3.66 5.70 -22.21
C GLU A 77 -3.90 7.11 -21.67
N GLU A 78 -5.11 7.40 -21.20
CA GLU A 78 -5.46 8.67 -20.55
C GLU A 78 -4.58 8.90 -19.31
N ALA A 79 -4.50 7.93 -18.39
CA ALA A 79 -3.63 8.02 -17.22
C ALA A 79 -2.18 8.28 -17.62
N ARG A 80 -1.66 7.57 -18.64
CA ARG A 80 -0.28 7.73 -19.13
C ARG A 80 -0.01 9.13 -19.68
N SER A 81 -1.00 9.80 -20.25
CA SER A 81 -0.85 11.16 -20.78
C SER A 81 -0.69 12.22 -19.70
N GLU A 82 -1.13 11.92 -18.46
CA GLU A 82 -1.07 12.86 -17.33
C GLU A 82 0.28 12.83 -16.59
N PHE A 83 1.08 11.78 -16.75
CA PHE A 83 2.31 11.57 -15.99
C PHE A 83 3.56 11.62 -16.88
N GLU A 84 4.73 11.70 -16.25
CA GLU A 84 6.01 11.73 -16.94
C GLU A 84 6.25 10.45 -17.79
N PRO A 85 6.93 10.60 -18.95
CA PRO A 85 7.34 9.43 -19.73
C PRO A 85 8.19 8.48 -18.90
N GLY A 86 7.69 7.28 -18.66
CA GLY A 86 8.37 6.27 -17.83
C GLY A 86 7.63 5.91 -16.56
N THR A 87 6.66 6.73 -16.10
CA THR A 87 5.73 6.35 -15.04
C THR A 87 4.98 5.07 -15.44
N LYS A 88 4.98 4.09 -14.57
CA LYS A 88 4.31 2.80 -14.78
C LYS A 88 2.84 2.91 -14.41
N ILE A 89 1.96 2.56 -15.33
CA ILE A 89 0.52 2.54 -15.07
C ILE A 89 0.11 1.10 -14.84
N MET A 90 -0.34 0.81 -13.62
CA MET A 90 -0.79 -0.51 -13.17
C MET A 90 -2.30 -0.49 -12.93
N VAL A 91 -2.92 -1.65 -12.97
CA VAL A 91 -4.33 -1.82 -12.59
C VAL A 91 -4.38 -2.62 -11.29
N ALA A 92 -5.01 -2.05 -10.27
CA ALA A 92 -5.25 -2.75 -9.00
C ALA A 92 -6.55 -3.55 -9.09
N ILE A 93 -6.49 -4.81 -8.64
CA ILE A 93 -7.61 -5.75 -8.60
C ILE A 93 -7.92 -6.04 -7.14
N GLY A 94 -9.19 -5.90 -6.75
CA GLY A 94 -9.65 -6.22 -5.41
C GLY A 94 -10.01 -4.99 -4.58
N GLY A 95 -9.36 -4.85 -3.43
CA GLY A 95 -9.65 -3.85 -2.41
C GLY A 95 -10.60 -4.37 -1.33
N TRP A 96 -10.81 -3.57 -0.29
CA TRP A 96 -11.63 -3.95 0.85
C TRP A 96 -13.04 -4.38 0.43
N GLY A 97 -13.44 -5.58 0.89
CA GLY A 97 -14.75 -6.18 0.59
C GLY A 97 -14.81 -7.00 -0.70
N ASP A 98 -13.77 -6.99 -1.56
CA ASP A 98 -13.72 -7.81 -2.78
C ASP A 98 -12.91 -9.11 -2.55
N THR A 99 -13.46 -10.04 -1.75
CA THR A 99 -12.81 -11.32 -1.41
C THR A 99 -13.29 -12.49 -2.27
N SER A 100 -14.57 -12.51 -2.67
CA SER A 100 -15.23 -13.66 -3.30
C SER A 100 -14.62 -14.07 -4.64
N GLY A 101 -14.11 -13.12 -5.41
CA GLY A 101 -13.46 -13.40 -6.69
C GLY A 101 -12.11 -14.08 -6.51
N PHE A 102 -11.33 -13.69 -5.54
CA PHE A 102 -10.07 -14.32 -5.19
C PHE A 102 -10.27 -15.71 -4.57
N ASP A 103 -11.25 -15.85 -3.67
CA ASP A 103 -11.65 -17.13 -3.11
C ASP A 103 -11.98 -18.14 -4.22
N THR A 104 -12.82 -17.74 -5.19
CA THR A 104 -13.15 -18.57 -6.36
C THR A 104 -11.91 -18.89 -7.20
N ALA A 105 -11.06 -17.89 -7.45
CA ALA A 105 -9.85 -18.03 -8.27
C ALA A 105 -8.83 -19.00 -7.65
N ALA A 106 -8.63 -18.92 -6.34
CA ALA A 106 -7.55 -19.66 -5.66
C ALA A 106 -7.83 -21.16 -5.48
N ARG A 107 -9.10 -21.61 -5.56
CA ARG A 107 -9.55 -22.94 -5.15
C ARG A 107 -8.88 -24.10 -5.89
N THR A 108 -8.79 -24.03 -7.20
CA THR A 108 -8.30 -25.14 -8.03
C THR A 108 -7.24 -24.66 -9.01
N GLU A 109 -6.47 -25.59 -9.56
CA GLU A 109 -5.50 -25.29 -10.61
C GLU A 109 -6.18 -24.66 -11.84
N ASP A 110 -7.33 -25.19 -12.25
CA ASP A 110 -8.09 -24.67 -13.40
C ASP A 110 -8.62 -23.26 -13.17
N SER A 111 -9.14 -22.97 -11.96
CA SER A 111 -9.63 -21.62 -11.62
C SER A 111 -8.48 -20.64 -11.53
N ARG A 112 -7.34 -20.98 -10.93
CA ARG A 112 -6.13 -20.15 -10.91
C ARG A 112 -5.62 -19.85 -12.33
N ALA A 113 -5.54 -20.87 -13.17
CA ALA A 113 -5.10 -20.71 -14.56
C ALA A 113 -6.06 -19.84 -15.38
N ARG A 114 -7.38 -19.96 -15.18
CA ARG A 114 -8.39 -19.10 -15.82
C ARG A 114 -8.26 -17.65 -15.39
N PHE A 115 -8.23 -17.39 -14.08
CA PHE A 115 -8.04 -16.06 -13.51
C PHE A 115 -6.75 -15.41 -14.05
N ALA A 116 -5.66 -16.12 -14.01
CA ALA A 116 -4.35 -15.66 -14.49
C ALA A 116 -4.36 -15.28 -15.98
N ARG A 117 -5.00 -16.11 -16.84
CA ARG A 117 -5.15 -15.79 -18.26
C ARG A 117 -5.95 -14.51 -18.48
N ASN A 118 -7.03 -14.31 -17.71
CA ASN A 118 -7.86 -13.12 -17.82
C ASN A 118 -7.14 -11.86 -17.33
N VAL A 119 -6.36 -11.95 -16.24
CA VAL A 119 -5.49 -10.87 -15.76
C VAL A 119 -4.45 -10.50 -16.83
N ALA A 120 -3.78 -11.48 -17.42
CA ALA A 120 -2.80 -11.24 -18.48
C ALA A 120 -3.45 -10.63 -19.74
N SER A 121 -4.69 -11.03 -20.06
CA SER A 121 -5.46 -10.42 -21.16
C SER A 121 -5.80 -8.96 -20.85
N MET A 122 -6.27 -8.66 -19.64
CA MET A 122 -6.55 -7.29 -19.22
C MET A 122 -5.31 -6.40 -19.36
N VAL A 123 -4.16 -6.83 -18.83
CA VAL A 123 -2.91 -6.06 -18.92
C VAL A 123 -2.48 -5.82 -20.37
N ARG A 124 -2.63 -6.83 -21.23
CA ARG A 124 -2.32 -6.70 -22.67
C ARG A 124 -3.27 -5.74 -23.36
N ASP A 125 -4.59 -5.92 -23.15
CA ASP A 125 -5.63 -5.23 -23.89
C ASP A 125 -5.76 -3.76 -23.49
N THR A 126 -5.48 -3.43 -22.22
CA THR A 126 -5.45 -2.06 -21.71
C THR A 126 -4.11 -1.36 -21.96
N GLY A 127 -3.04 -2.10 -22.24
CA GLY A 127 -1.69 -1.55 -22.35
C GLY A 127 -1.05 -1.22 -21.00
N ALA A 128 -1.58 -1.73 -19.88
CA ALA A 128 -1.00 -1.53 -18.56
C ALA A 128 0.42 -2.10 -18.45
N ASP A 129 1.24 -1.49 -17.59
CA ASP A 129 2.61 -1.96 -17.32
C ASP A 129 2.61 -3.16 -16.37
N GLY A 130 1.50 -3.39 -15.66
CA GLY A 130 1.37 -4.49 -14.71
C GLY A 130 0.06 -4.49 -13.96
N VAL A 131 0.03 -5.30 -12.92
CA VAL A 131 -1.14 -5.49 -12.05
C VAL A 131 -0.73 -5.42 -10.59
N ASP A 132 -1.61 -4.88 -9.75
CA ASP A 132 -1.50 -4.93 -8.30
C ASP A 132 -2.63 -5.84 -7.76
N ILE A 133 -2.30 -6.76 -6.86
CA ILE A 133 -3.25 -7.71 -6.28
C ILE A 133 -3.55 -7.28 -4.85
N ASP A 134 -4.78 -6.85 -4.63
CA ASP A 134 -5.25 -6.34 -3.36
C ASP A 134 -6.34 -7.24 -2.78
N TRP A 135 -5.93 -8.42 -2.28
CA TRP A 135 -6.82 -9.36 -1.60
C TRP A 135 -6.79 -9.11 -0.09
N GLU A 136 -7.90 -8.62 0.47
CA GLU A 136 -8.02 -8.24 1.89
C GLU A 136 -8.97 -9.16 2.66
N TYR A 137 -8.53 -10.33 3.23
CA TYR A 137 -7.16 -10.85 3.21
C TYR A 137 -7.17 -12.36 2.97
N PRO A 138 -6.18 -12.94 2.31
CA PRO A 138 -6.09 -14.39 2.16
C PRO A 138 -5.86 -15.06 3.52
N GLY A 139 -6.66 -16.07 3.82
CA GLY A 139 -6.65 -16.81 5.08
C GLY A 139 -7.61 -16.27 6.14
N GLY A 140 -8.28 -15.13 5.89
CA GLY A 140 -9.31 -14.58 6.78
C GLY A 140 -9.05 -13.15 7.22
N ASN A 141 -9.85 -12.69 8.19
CA ASN A 141 -9.85 -11.33 8.72
C ASN A 141 -10.26 -10.23 7.72
N GLY A 142 -10.81 -10.58 6.56
CA GLY A 142 -11.43 -9.63 5.63
C GLY A 142 -12.72 -9.02 6.17
N GLU A 143 -13.50 -8.37 5.30
CA GLU A 143 -14.77 -7.73 5.68
C GLU A 143 -15.75 -8.70 6.34
N ASP A 144 -15.78 -9.93 5.87
CA ASP A 144 -16.69 -11.01 6.30
C ASP A 144 -16.20 -11.84 7.51
N TYR A 145 -15.20 -11.37 8.24
CA TYR A 145 -14.51 -12.12 9.31
C TYR A 145 -15.40 -12.63 10.46
N LYS A 146 -16.59 -12.05 10.63
CA LYS A 146 -17.60 -12.51 11.60
C LYS A 146 -18.57 -13.55 10.98
N GLU A 147 -18.75 -13.50 9.67
CA GLU A 147 -19.65 -14.39 8.94
C GLU A 147 -18.94 -15.71 8.60
N VAL A 148 -17.68 -15.61 8.18
CA VAL A 148 -16.84 -16.74 7.79
C VAL A 148 -15.62 -16.83 8.70
N PRO A 149 -15.56 -17.80 9.62
CA PRO A 149 -14.41 -18.00 10.49
C PRO A 149 -13.11 -18.24 9.72
N ASN A 150 -11.97 -17.76 10.26
CA ASN A 150 -10.66 -17.92 9.62
C ASN A 150 -10.30 -19.40 9.36
N GLU A 151 -10.78 -20.32 10.20
CA GLU A 151 -10.57 -21.76 10.03
C GLU A 151 -11.13 -22.29 8.70
N GLU A 152 -12.23 -21.71 8.22
CA GLU A 152 -12.84 -22.07 6.93
C GLU A 152 -12.04 -21.50 5.74
N LYS A 153 -11.25 -20.46 5.99
CA LYS A 153 -10.37 -19.78 5.01
C LYS A 153 -8.90 -20.22 5.10
N ALA A 154 -8.54 -21.09 6.06
CA ALA A 154 -7.14 -21.48 6.29
C ALA A 154 -6.46 -22.09 5.05
N TRP A 155 -7.20 -22.71 4.12
CA TRP A 155 -6.70 -23.23 2.86
C TRP A 155 -6.17 -22.15 1.92
N GLU A 156 -6.65 -20.91 2.03
CA GLU A 156 -6.22 -19.74 1.24
C GLU A 156 -4.76 -19.39 1.51
N ILE A 157 -4.26 -19.65 2.72
CA ILE A 157 -2.88 -19.41 3.13
C ILE A 157 -1.89 -20.07 2.17
N THR A 158 -2.15 -21.33 1.80
CA THR A 158 -1.30 -22.07 0.86
C THR A 158 -1.71 -21.88 -0.60
N ALA A 159 -2.95 -21.52 -0.86
CA ALA A 159 -3.46 -21.29 -2.21
C ALA A 159 -3.05 -19.91 -2.78
N TYR A 160 -2.85 -18.91 -1.91
CA TYR A 160 -2.46 -17.56 -2.33
C TYR A 160 -1.12 -17.52 -3.10
N PRO A 161 -0.01 -18.09 -2.60
CA PRO A 161 1.22 -18.17 -3.38
C PRO A 161 1.05 -18.86 -4.73
N LEU A 162 0.21 -19.91 -4.78
CA LEU A 162 -0.06 -20.65 -6.04
C LEU A 162 -0.84 -19.79 -7.05
N LEU A 163 -1.79 -18.98 -6.57
CA LEU A 163 -2.51 -18.03 -7.43
C LEU A 163 -1.55 -16.98 -8.00
N LEU A 164 -0.70 -16.41 -7.17
CA LEU A 164 0.30 -15.43 -7.59
C LEU A 164 1.27 -16.03 -8.62
N ALA A 165 1.70 -17.26 -8.42
CA ALA A 165 2.59 -17.96 -9.35
C ALA A 165 1.94 -18.17 -10.73
N GLU A 166 0.66 -18.54 -10.79
CA GLU A 166 -0.06 -18.68 -12.07
C GLU A 166 -0.28 -17.32 -12.75
N ILE A 167 -0.56 -16.24 -11.98
CA ILE A 167 -0.66 -14.89 -12.55
C ILE A 167 0.70 -14.47 -13.11
N ARG A 168 1.80 -14.63 -12.39
CA ARG A 168 3.15 -14.33 -12.84
C ARG A 168 3.52 -15.10 -14.12
N LYS A 169 3.22 -16.36 -14.16
CA LYS A 169 3.44 -17.21 -15.32
C LYS A 169 2.69 -16.70 -16.56
N ALA A 170 1.42 -16.28 -16.40
CA ALA A 170 0.60 -15.77 -17.50
C ALA A 170 1.04 -14.35 -17.96
N LEU A 171 1.47 -13.48 -17.04
CA LEU A 171 1.98 -12.14 -17.33
C LEU A 171 3.36 -12.17 -18.00
N GLY A 172 4.16 -13.18 -17.66
CA GLY A 172 5.57 -13.24 -18.06
C GLY A 172 6.48 -12.30 -17.25
N PRO A 173 7.80 -12.29 -17.52
CA PRO A 173 8.78 -11.59 -16.69
C PRO A 173 8.83 -10.07 -16.91
N ASN A 174 8.23 -9.55 -17.96
CA ASN A 174 8.36 -8.15 -18.37
C ASN A 174 7.23 -7.24 -17.87
N LYS A 175 6.20 -7.80 -17.25
CA LYS A 175 5.11 -7.05 -16.66
C LYS A 175 5.27 -6.99 -15.15
N LEU A 176 4.96 -5.83 -14.57
CA LEU A 176 5.02 -5.65 -13.12
C LEU A 176 3.87 -6.41 -12.44
N MET A 177 4.17 -6.92 -11.27
CA MET A 177 3.18 -7.55 -10.40
C MET A 177 3.51 -7.19 -8.95
N SER A 178 2.60 -6.51 -8.29
CA SER A 178 2.69 -6.17 -6.87
C SER A 178 1.47 -6.69 -6.10
N ALA A 179 1.52 -6.55 -4.80
CA ALA A 179 0.36 -6.76 -3.95
C ALA A 179 0.30 -5.71 -2.85
N ALA A 180 -0.90 -5.19 -2.58
CA ALA A 180 -1.21 -4.52 -1.33
C ALA A 180 -1.41 -5.59 -0.25
N VAL A 181 -0.79 -5.38 0.91
CA VAL A 181 -0.72 -6.39 1.96
C VAL A 181 -0.96 -5.77 3.34
N PRO A 182 -1.55 -6.54 4.30
CA PRO A 182 -1.97 -6.00 5.59
C PRO A 182 -0.83 -5.37 6.40
N GLY A 183 -1.12 -4.27 7.06
CA GLY A 183 -0.21 -3.63 8.02
C GLY A 183 -0.31 -4.19 9.44
N ILE A 184 -1.43 -4.82 9.80
CA ILE A 184 -1.65 -5.32 11.15
C ILE A 184 -1.26 -6.80 11.24
N PRO A 185 -0.43 -7.22 12.22
CA PRO A 185 0.01 -8.62 12.33
C PRO A 185 -1.12 -9.65 12.43
N ARG A 186 -2.26 -9.31 13.03
CA ARG A 186 -3.42 -10.23 13.10
C ARG A 186 -3.99 -10.60 11.73
N ASP A 187 -3.79 -9.73 10.73
CA ASP A 187 -4.34 -9.91 9.39
C ASP A 187 -3.31 -10.55 8.42
N MET A 188 -2.07 -10.79 8.89
CA MET A 188 -0.98 -11.37 8.10
C MET A 188 -1.04 -12.91 8.03
N LEU A 189 -2.22 -13.53 8.05
CA LEU A 189 -2.39 -14.99 8.14
C LEU A 189 -1.67 -15.74 7.01
N ALA A 190 -1.72 -15.22 5.79
CA ALA A 190 -1.05 -15.81 4.63
C ALA A 190 0.42 -15.37 4.45
N PHE A 191 0.93 -14.49 5.30
CA PHE A 191 2.28 -13.91 5.16
C PHE A 191 3.22 -14.45 6.25
N THR A 192 3.47 -15.76 6.22
CA THR A 192 4.30 -16.48 7.17
C THR A 192 5.73 -16.70 6.64
N ALA A 193 6.64 -17.17 7.49
CA ALA A 193 7.99 -17.56 7.07
C ALA A 193 8.00 -18.64 5.96
N ASP A 194 6.96 -19.49 5.91
CA ASP A 194 6.85 -20.55 4.91
C ASP A 194 6.30 -20.05 3.57
N THR A 195 5.52 -18.96 3.57
CA THR A 195 4.80 -18.49 2.37
C THR A 195 5.42 -17.25 1.75
N VAL A 196 6.02 -16.36 2.56
CA VAL A 196 6.55 -15.07 2.05
C VAL A 196 7.62 -15.27 0.98
N SER A 197 8.51 -16.28 1.12
CA SER A 197 9.51 -16.55 0.08
C SER A 197 8.86 -16.93 -1.26
N GLN A 198 7.82 -17.77 -1.24
CA GLN A 198 7.07 -18.19 -2.43
C GLN A 198 6.30 -17.01 -3.05
N ILE A 199 5.70 -16.16 -2.21
CA ILE A 199 5.02 -14.93 -2.63
C ILE A 199 6.01 -14.01 -3.36
N MET A 200 7.20 -13.82 -2.77
CA MET A 200 8.23 -12.93 -3.32
C MET A 200 8.92 -13.45 -4.59
N GLU A 201 8.80 -14.75 -4.92
CA GLU A 201 9.20 -15.29 -6.23
C GLU A 201 8.30 -14.77 -7.36
N SER A 202 7.05 -14.46 -7.04
CA SER A 202 6.05 -14.00 -8.01
C SER A 202 5.95 -12.47 -8.09
N LEU A 203 6.22 -11.75 -6.99
CA LEU A 203 6.03 -10.31 -6.90
C LEU A 203 7.32 -9.51 -7.13
N ASP A 204 7.18 -8.37 -7.79
CA ASP A 204 8.24 -7.38 -7.90
C ASP A 204 8.40 -6.59 -6.60
N PHE A 205 7.29 -6.26 -5.93
CA PHE A 205 7.28 -5.56 -4.65
C PHE A 205 5.96 -5.74 -3.88
N LEU A 206 6.01 -5.44 -2.57
CA LEU A 206 4.87 -5.38 -1.65
C LEU A 206 4.55 -3.93 -1.31
N ASN A 207 3.28 -3.58 -1.29
CA ASN A 207 2.73 -2.35 -0.76
C ASN A 207 2.16 -2.63 0.63
N VAL A 208 2.95 -2.42 1.68
CA VAL A 208 2.51 -2.69 3.05
C VAL A 208 1.61 -1.56 3.53
N MET A 209 0.35 -1.84 3.77
CA MET A 209 -0.68 -0.89 4.20
C MET A 209 -0.45 -0.46 5.66
N THR A 210 0.57 0.37 5.88
CA THR A 210 0.96 0.92 7.19
C THR A 210 0.05 2.07 7.62
N TYR A 211 -1.24 1.83 7.42
CA TYR A 211 -2.36 2.67 7.86
C TYR A 211 -3.51 1.77 8.30
N ASP A 212 -4.59 2.35 8.82
CA ASP A 212 -5.65 1.62 9.50
C ASP A 212 -5.16 0.70 10.63
N LEU A 213 -3.95 1.01 11.16
CA LEU A 213 -3.32 0.29 12.24
C LEU A 213 -4.12 0.41 13.56
N MET A 214 -5.03 1.37 13.65
CA MET A 214 -6.17 1.41 14.55
C MET A 214 -7.45 1.38 13.74
N ASN A 215 -8.36 0.48 14.09
CA ASN A 215 -9.68 0.37 13.47
C ASN A 215 -10.74 -0.06 14.50
N ARG A 216 -12.00 -0.26 14.05
CA ARG A 216 -13.13 -0.56 14.95
C ARG A 216 -13.00 -1.85 15.78
N ARG A 217 -12.06 -2.74 15.43
CA ARG A 217 -11.78 -3.98 16.17
C ARG A 217 -10.84 -3.78 17.35
N ASP A 218 -10.28 -2.56 17.49
CA ASP A 218 -9.38 -2.24 18.60
C ASP A 218 -10.16 -1.78 19.83
N ASN A 219 -9.61 -2.06 21.01
CA ASN A 219 -10.21 -1.73 22.30
C ASN A 219 -9.43 -0.65 23.07
N VAL A 220 -8.38 -0.11 22.47
CA VAL A 220 -7.57 0.99 23.02
C VAL A 220 -7.20 1.97 21.91
N THR A 221 -7.07 3.23 22.27
CA THR A 221 -6.61 4.29 21.37
C THR A 221 -5.14 4.10 21.00
N LYS A 222 -4.82 4.24 19.73
CA LYS A 222 -3.47 4.23 19.18
C LYS A 222 -3.44 4.99 17.86
N HIS A 223 -2.28 5.13 17.26
CA HIS A 223 -2.16 5.78 15.96
C HIS A 223 -2.59 4.84 14.84
N HIS A 224 -3.39 5.33 13.88
CA HIS A 224 -3.68 4.53 12.68
C HIS A 224 -2.54 4.56 11.66
N THR A 225 -1.59 5.49 11.78
CA THR A 225 -0.45 5.65 10.86
C THR A 225 0.89 5.85 11.60
N GLY A 226 1.00 5.46 12.88
CA GLY A 226 2.17 5.74 13.72
C GLY A 226 3.46 5.05 13.25
N VAL A 227 4.62 5.68 13.52
CA VAL A 227 5.95 5.16 13.17
C VAL A 227 6.19 3.79 13.79
N GLN A 228 5.92 3.64 15.11
CA GLN A 228 6.21 2.36 15.79
C GLN A 228 5.41 1.21 15.22
N LEU A 229 4.11 1.38 15.03
CA LEU A 229 3.25 0.36 14.45
C LEU A 229 3.62 0.05 12.99
N SER A 230 4.02 1.06 12.22
CA SER A 230 4.52 0.87 10.85
C SER A 230 5.83 0.10 10.82
N LEU A 231 6.75 0.34 11.79
CA LEU A 231 7.97 -0.43 11.95
C LEU A 231 7.67 -1.89 12.31
N ASP A 232 6.70 -2.14 13.19
CA ASP A 232 6.29 -3.49 13.56
C ASP A 232 5.77 -4.25 12.34
N SER A 233 4.96 -3.60 11.49
CA SER A 233 4.47 -4.14 10.22
C SER A 233 5.62 -4.52 9.28
N VAL A 234 6.50 -3.57 8.97
CA VAL A 234 7.65 -3.78 8.07
C VAL A 234 8.57 -4.88 8.60
N ASN A 235 8.88 -4.84 9.89
CA ASN A 235 9.73 -5.84 10.53
C ASN A 235 9.14 -7.25 10.47
N ALA A 236 7.81 -7.39 10.55
CA ALA A 236 7.14 -8.69 10.42
C ALA A 236 7.36 -9.29 9.01
N TYR A 237 7.18 -8.51 7.94
CA TYR A 237 7.47 -8.98 6.57
C TYR A 237 8.94 -9.32 6.37
N MET A 238 9.86 -8.48 6.87
CA MET A 238 11.30 -8.74 6.77
C MET A 238 11.70 -10.00 7.55
N ALA A 239 11.16 -10.20 8.75
CA ALA A 239 11.40 -11.39 9.56
C ALA A 239 10.88 -12.67 8.89
N ASN A 240 9.80 -12.58 8.11
CA ASN A 240 9.24 -13.67 7.31
C ASN A 240 9.94 -13.85 5.95
N GLY A 241 10.98 -13.06 5.64
CA GLY A 241 11.84 -13.28 4.48
C GLY A 241 11.60 -12.32 3.30
N ALA A 242 10.76 -11.29 3.45
CA ALA A 242 10.62 -10.27 2.40
C ALA A 242 11.88 -9.38 2.32
N PRO A 243 12.50 -9.23 1.14
CA PRO A 243 13.62 -8.32 0.97
C PRO A 243 13.20 -6.85 1.19
N ALA A 244 13.97 -6.09 1.96
CA ALA A 244 13.64 -4.69 2.27
C ALA A 244 13.48 -3.81 1.03
N ASP A 245 14.30 -4.01 0.01
CA ASP A 245 14.25 -3.29 -1.27
C ASP A 245 13.02 -3.63 -2.12
N LYS A 246 12.25 -4.66 -1.75
CA LYS A 246 10.96 -5.02 -2.33
C LYS A 246 9.76 -4.57 -1.48
N ILE A 247 9.96 -3.89 -0.37
CA ILE A 247 8.90 -3.37 0.49
C ILE A 247 8.71 -1.87 0.24
N ASN A 248 7.45 -1.45 0.12
CA ASN A 248 7.05 -0.04 0.08
C ASN A 248 6.23 0.28 1.33
N LEU A 249 6.54 1.42 1.96
CA LEU A 249 5.81 1.94 3.12
C LEU A 249 4.55 2.67 2.66
N GLY A 250 3.39 2.36 3.27
CA GLY A 250 2.11 2.99 2.98
C GLY A 250 1.88 4.30 3.75
N PHE A 251 1.26 5.26 3.07
CA PHE A 251 0.80 6.53 3.63
C PHE A 251 -0.67 6.72 3.35
N ALA A 252 -1.41 7.28 4.33
CA ALA A 252 -2.82 7.57 4.20
C ALA A 252 -3.05 9.06 3.98
N PHE A 253 -3.71 9.43 2.87
CA PHE A 253 -4.13 10.80 2.60
C PHE A 253 -5.58 11.01 3.04
N TYR A 254 -5.89 10.53 4.24
CA TYR A 254 -7.19 10.64 4.90
C TYR A 254 -7.03 10.68 6.41
N THR A 255 -8.07 11.14 7.09
CA THR A 255 -8.13 11.23 8.55
C THR A 255 -8.94 10.09 9.13
N LYS A 256 -8.68 9.75 10.40
CA LYS A 256 -9.57 8.88 11.18
C LYS A 256 -9.91 9.48 12.53
N TYR A 257 -11.12 9.18 12.98
CA TYR A 257 -11.56 9.48 14.32
C TYR A 257 -12.34 8.32 14.92
N PHE A 258 -12.32 8.25 16.25
CA PHE A 258 -12.94 7.19 17.02
C PHE A 258 -13.64 7.79 18.22
N ARG A 259 -14.91 7.45 18.44
CA ARG A 259 -15.64 7.82 19.65
C ARG A 259 -15.24 6.88 20.77
N VAL A 260 -14.72 7.45 21.85
CA VAL A 260 -14.19 6.70 22.99
C VAL A 260 -15.13 6.86 24.18
N GLU A 261 -15.46 5.76 24.83
CA GLU A 261 -16.30 5.77 26.03
C GLU A 261 -15.41 5.78 27.28
N GLY A 262 -15.42 6.86 28.03
CA GLY A 262 -14.80 6.89 29.36
C GLY A 262 -14.13 8.21 29.74
N GLU A 263 -14.29 8.56 31.01
CA GLU A 263 -13.66 9.74 31.62
C GLU A 263 -12.14 9.60 31.78
N SER A 264 -11.60 8.37 31.63
CA SER A 264 -10.18 8.05 31.89
C SER A 264 -9.21 8.50 30.81
N CYS A 265 -9.70 8.97 29.65
CA CYS A 265 -8.85 9.36 28.52
C CYS A 265 -8.24 10.76 28.67
N ALA A 266 -8.75 11.60 29.56
CA ALA A 266 -8.26 12.95 29.76
C ALA A 266 -6.78 13.00 30.24
N GLU A 267 -6.38 12.06 31.09
CA GLU A 267 -5.00 12.01 31.62
C GLU A 267 -4.03 11.30 30.70
N ASN A 268 -4.48 10.22 30.04
CA ASN A 268 -3.66 9.38 29.15
C ASN A 268 -4.44 9.02 27.89
N PRO A 269 -4.54 9.92 26.91
CA PRO A 269 -5.33 9.69 25.71
C PRO A 269 -4.83 8.55 24.83
N ILE A 270 -3.53 8.27 24.80
CA ILE A 270 -2.92 7.15 24.08
C ILE A 270 -2.97 5.91 24.97
N GLY A 271 -3.52 4.81 24.47
CA GLY A 271 -3.72 3.57 25.21
C GLY A 271 -4.99 3.57 26.07
N CYS A 272 -5.85 4.58 25.89
CA CYS A 272 -7.14 4.68 26.59
C CYS A 272 -8.12 3.64 26.05
N PRO A 273 -8.92 2.97 26.90
CA PRO A 273 -9.97 2.05 26.46
C PRO A 273 -11.02 2.75 25.59
N THR A 274 -11.37 2.16 24.44
CA THR A 274 -12.33 2.75 23.49
C THR A 274 -13.79 2.36 23.75
N GLY A 275 -14.06 1.30 24.49
CA GLY A 275 -15.37 0.66 24.44
C GLY A 275 -15.58 -0.11 23.14
N LEU A 276 -16.78 -0.66 22.94
CA LEU A 276 -17.12 -1.39 21.72
C LEU A 276 -17.41 -0.43 20.58
N MET A 277 -16.73 -0.61 19.45
CA MET A 277 -16.94 0.17 18.23
C MET A 277 -17.64 -0.65 17.13
N GLU A 278 -17.70 -1.96 17.30
CA GLU A 278 -18.46 -2.89 16.45
C GLU A 278 -19.31 -3.83 17.30
N ASP A 279 -20.35 -4.36 16.69
CA ASP A 279 -21.17 -5.41 17.30
C ASP A 279 -20.34 -6.68 17.48
N PRO A 280 -20.27 -7.26 18.68
CA PRO A 280 -19.39 -8.39 18.95
C PRO A 280 -19.80 -9.69 18.25
N GLU A 281 -21.07 -9.81 17.84
CA GLU A 281 -21.58 -11.02 17.17
C GLU A 281 -21.50 -10.89 15.64
N THR A 282 -21.90 -9.73 15.10
CA THR A 282 -22.03 -9.53 13.66
C THR A 282 -20.87 -8.75 13.03
N GLY A 283 -20.07 -8.04 13.83
CA GLY A 283 -19.03 -7.13 13.32
C GLY A 283 -19.58 -5.83 12.72
N ALA A 284 -20.89 -5.59 12.81
CA ALA A 284 -21.51 -4.38 12.28
C ALA A 284 -20.95 -3.14 12.97
N ASP A 285 -20.65 -2.11 12.20
CA ASP A 285 -20.19 -0.82 12.73
C ASP A 285 -21.28 -0.18 13.60
N LEU A 286 -20.92 0.18 14.84
CA LEU A 286 -21.81 0.87 15.76
C LEU A 286 -21.83 2.40 15.55
N GLY A 287 -21.27 2.90 14.47
CA GLY A 287 -21.20 4.33 14.15
C GLY A 287 -20.26 5.12 15.08
N LYS A 288 -19.30 4.43 15.70
CA LYS A 288 -18.33 5.05 16.63
C LYS A 288 -16.99 5.35 15.97
N THR A 289 -16.81 4.95 14.71
CA THR A 289 -15.60 5.20 13.94
C THR A 289 -15.95 5.99 12.69
N GLY A 290 -15.01 6.79 12.22
CA GLY A 290 -15.16 7.50 10.97
C GLY A 290 -13.83 7.96 10.42
N GLY A 291 -13.88 8.43 9.19
CA GLY A 291 -12.75 8.99 8.49
C GLY A 291 -13.24 9.71 7.24
N PHE A 292 -12.41 10.56 6.69
CA PHE A 292 -12.68 11.25 5.44
C PHE A 292 -11.35 11.62 4.76
N SER A 293 -11.36 11.65 3.44
CA SER A 293 -10.23 12.10 2.64
C SER A 293 -9.96 13.59 2.89
N TRP A 294 -8.70 14.01 2.82
CA TRP A 294 -8.37 15.42 2.96
C TRP A 294 -9.02 16.29 1.88
N HIS A 295 -9.47 15.69 0.79
CA HIS A 295 -10.20 16.37 -0.28
C HIS A 295 -11.68 16.56 0.00
N ASP A 296 -12.25 15.75 0.89
CA ASP A 296 -13.68 15.74 1.18
C ASP A 296 -14.09 16.86 2.14
N ASP A 297 -15.36 17.20 2.09
CA ASP A 297 -15.96 18.05 3.11
C ASP A 297 -15.96 17.32 4.47
N VAL A 298 -15.52 18.03 5.50
CA VAL A 298 -15.56 17.49 6.86
C VAL A 298 -17.00 17.24 7.27
N PRO A 299 -17.36 16.04 7.76
CA PRO A 299 -18.70 15.75 8.24
C PRO A 299 -19.16 16.77 9.31
N GLU A 300 -20.40 17.23 9.20
CA GLU A 300 -20.90 18.36 10.00
C GLU A 300 -20.87 18.09 11.51
N ASP A 301 -21.17 16.85 11.92
CA ASP A 301 -21.20 16.42 13.32
C ASP A 301 -19.83 16.41 14.01
N VAL A 302 -18.74 16.33 13.26
CA VAL A 302 -17.37 16.32 13.79
C VAL A 302 -16.54 17.54 13.38
N ARG A 303 -17.09 18.47 12.59
CA ARG A 303 -16.36 19.63 12.05
C ARG A 303 -15.71 20.48 13.14
N GLY A 304 -16.46 20.84 14.18
CA GLY A 304 -15.93 21.64 15.28
C GLY A 304 -14.81 20.95 16.06
N SER A 305 -14.87 19.63 16.19
CA SER A 305 -13.79 18.84 16.79
C SER A 305 -12.56 18.77 15.87
N PHE A 306 -12.77 18.63 14.57
CA PHE A 306 -11.66 18.62 13.61
C PHE A 306 -10.93 19.94 13.55
N GLU A 307 -11.65 21.08 13.60
CA GLU A 307 -11.04 22.41 13.68
C GLU A 307 -10.15 22.55 14.92
N LYS A 308 -10.61 22.07 16.08
CA LYS A 308 -9.78 22.00 17.31
C LYS A 308 -8.55 21.10 17.10
N THR A 309 -8.73 19.98 16.38
CA THR A 309 -7.64 19.05 16.10
C THR A 309 -6.53 19.67 15.26
N LEU A 310 -6.89 20.49 14.27
CA LEU A 310 -5.92 21.23 13.45
C LEU A 310 -5.15 22.30 14.25
N ASP A 311 -5.82 22.93 15.22
CA ASP A 311 -5.23 23.99 16.05
C ASP A 311 -4.39 23.44 17.21
N LYS A 312 -4.84 22.35 17.86
CA LYS A 312 -4.30 21.85 19.13
C LYS A 312 -3.69 20.47 19.07
N GLY A 313 -3.78 19.80 17.94
CA GLY A 313 -3.25 18.46 17.77
C GLY A 313 -1.74 18.41 18.00
N GLN A 314 -1.25 17.26 18.42
CA GLN A 314 0.12 17.05 18.86
C GLN A 314 0.75 15.86 18.13
N TYR A 315 2.05 15.89 18.02
CA TYR A 315 2.82 14.74 17.55
C TYR A 315 3.34 13.94 18.76
N ASP A 316 3.05 12.66 18.79
CA ASP A 316 3.60 11.73 19.78
C ASP A 316 5.01 11.32 19.36
N GLU A 317 6.03 11.78 20.07
CA GLU A 317 7.43 11.46 19.76
C GLU A 317 7.78 9.99 20.09
N GLN A 318 6.99 9.29 20.89
CA GLN A 318 7.21 7.88 21.23
C GLN A 318 6.58 6.93 20.20
N GLY A 319 5.30 7.07 19.92
CA GLY A 319 4.57 6.25 18.94
C GLY A 319 4.74 6.72 17.51
N GLY A 320 5.12 7.98 17.33
CA GLY A 320 5.42 8.57 16.04
C GLY A 320 4.19 8.92 15.19
N GLY A 321 3.10 9.37 15.81
CA GLY A 321 1.85 9.71 15.13
C GLY A 321 1.31 11.07 15.55
N TYR A 322 0.51 11.69 14.66
CA TYR A 322 -0.23 12.89 14.99
C TYR A 322 -1.58 12.53 15.57
N TRP A 323 -2.02 13.25 16.62
CA TRP A 323 -3.23 12.95 17.34
C TRP A 323 -3.82 14.16 18.06
N TYR A 324 -5.12 14.04 18.38
CA TYR A 324 -5.82 14.96 19.28
C TYR A 324 -6.91 14.21 20.04
N TRP A 325 -7.08 14.53 21.32
CA TRP A 325 -8.19 14.10 22.13
C TRP A 325 -9.13 15.28 22.37
N ASP A 326 -10.34 15.22 21.81
CA ASP A 326 -11.41 16.16 22.10
C ASP A 326 -12.28 15.62 23.23
N GLU A 327 -12.04 16.14 24.44
CA GLU A 327 -12.77 15.74 25.64
C GLU A 327 -14.27 16.10 25.55
N ASP A 328 -14.65 17.23 24.93
CA ASP A 328 -16.03 17.69 24.81
C ASP A 328 -16.89 16.72 23.96
N GLN A 329 -16.31 16.12 22.93
CA GLN A 329 -17.03 15.20 22.04
C GLN A 329 -16.60 13.74 22.23
N ALA A 330 -15.69 13.45 23.14
CA ALA A 330 -15.08 12.13 23.36
C ALA A 330 -14.53 11.52 22.07
N LEU A 331 -13.80 12.32 21.29
CA LEU A 331 -13.23 11.91 20.00
C LEU A 331 -11.71 11.81 20.08
N TRP A 332 -11.21 10.64 19.69
CA TRP A 332 -9.81 10.39 19.40
C TRP A 332 -9.56 10.59 17.91
N TRP A 333 -8.72 11.57 17.56
CA TRP A 333 -8.28 11.85 16.20
C TRP A 333 -6.87 11.32 15.97
N THR A 334 -6.63 10.71 14.82
CA THR A 334 -5.30 10.26 14.40
C THR A 334 -5.18 10.26 12.88
N PHE A 335 -4.07 10.82 12.35
CA PHE A 335 -3.80 10.92 10.92
C PHE A 335 -2.36 11.37 10.66
N ASP A 336 -1.92 11.30 9.42
CA ASP A 336 -0.66 11.91 9.02
C ASP A 336 -0.85 13.37 8.65
N THR A 337 0.05 14.21 9.15
CA THR A 337 0.28 15.55 8.63
C THR A 337 1.49 15.55 7.70
N PRO A 338 1.72 16.57 6.86
CA PRO A 338 2.95 16.68 6.07
C PRO A 338 4.23 16.56 6.91
N ALA A 339 4.23 17.07 8.13
CA ALA A 339 5.34 16.95 9.07
C ALA A 339 5.52 15.52 9.59
N ALA A 340 4.43 14.80 9.88
CA ALA A 340 4.48 13.40 10.29
C ALA A 340 5.00 12.51 9.15
N ILE A 341 4.56 12.74 7.90
CA ILE A 341 5.08 12.07 6.71
C ILE A 341 6.61 12.25 6.61
N ALA A 342 7.10 13.49 6.72
CA ALA A 342 8.52 13.78 6.62
C ALA A 342 9.36 13.03 7.67
N LYS A 343 8.84 12.84 8.89
CA LYS A 343 9.51 12.11 9.98
C LYS A 343 9.63 10.60 9.69
N LYS A 344 8.71 9.99 8.95
CA LYS A 344 8.75 8.55 8.62
C LYS A 344 9.90 8.18 7.68
N PHE A 345 10.39 9.11 6.85
CA PHE A 345 11.49 8.84 5.95
C PHE A 345 12.78 8.42 6.67
N PRO A 346 13.36 9.22 7.57
CA PRO A 346 14.56 8.82 8.29
C PRO A 346 14.31 7.65 9.26
N LEU A 347 13.13 7.59 9.89
CA LEU A 347 12.85 6.62 10.95
C LEU A 347 12.47 5.24 10.42
N ILE A 348 11.94 5.13 9.19
CA ILE A 348 11.50 3.86 8.63
C ILE A 348 12.15 3.60 7.27
N VAL A 349 11.91 4.47 6.27
CA VAL A 349 12.29 4.20 4.88
C VAL A 349 13.80 4.05 4.73
N GLU A 350 14.55 4.99 5.31
CA GLU A 350 16.01 5.02 5.28
C GLU A 350 16.61 3.96 6.23
N GLU A 351 16.13 3.92 7.47
CA GLU A 351 16.61 2.97 8.49
C GLU A 351 16.48 1.51 8.02
N LYS A 352 15.36 1.15 7.43
CA LYS A 352 15.09 -0.20 6.93
C LYS A 352 15.55 -0.42 5.49
N ARG A 353 16.04 0.63 4.80
CA ARG A 353 16.46 0.58 3.38
C ARG A 353 15.35 0.07 2.47
N LEU A 354 14.14 0.59 2.66
CA LEU A 354 13.00 0.16 1.88
C LEU A 354 13.15 0.56 0.41
N GLY A 355 12.53 -0.23 -0.48
CA GLY A 355 12.58 0.01 -1.91
C GLY A 355 11.70 1.15 -2.40
N GLY A 356 10.75 1.60 -1.59
CA GLY A 356 9.86 2.69 -1.97
C GLY A 356 8.81 3.05 -0.94
N VAL A 357 7.89 3.87 -1.40
CA VAL A 357 6.71 4.32 -0.66
C VAL A 357 5.49 4.27 -1.57
N PHE A 358 4.30 4.24 -0.96
CA PHE A 358 3.06 4.43 -1.69
C PHE A 358 2.06 5.22 -0.86
N ALA A 359 1.04 5.79 -1.50
CA ALA A 359 -0.04 6.48 -0.81
C ALA A 359 -1.42 6.00 -1.28
N TRP A 360 -2.30 5.87 -0.33
CA TRP A 360 -3.74 5.80 -0.50
C TRP A 360 -4.31 7.17 -0.10
N GLY A 361 -4.69 8.08 -1.01
CA GLY A 361 -4.62 7.95 -2.47
C GLY A 361 -4.36 9.34 -3.05
N LEU A 362 -3.95 9.39 -4.32
CA LEU A 362 -3.54 10.64 -4.97
C LEU A 362 -4.64 11.71 -4.95
N GLY A 363 -5.87 11.33 -5.31
CA GLY A 363 -7.02 12.22 -5.37
C GLY A 363 -7.69 12.48 -4.02
N GLU A 364 -7.21 11.85 -2.96
CA GLU A 364 -7.72 12.02 -1.59
C GLU A 364 -6.95 13.07 -0.80
N ASP A 365 -5.84 13.58 -1.34
CA ASP A 365 -5.03 14.62 -0.70
C ASP A 365 -5.78 15.95 -0.60
N ALA A 366 -5.34 16.81 0.30
CA ALA A 366 -5.84 18.16 0.42
C ALA A 366 -5.76 18.93 -0.92
N PRO A 367 -6.62 19.92 -1.17
CA PRO A 367 -6.66 20.63 -2.45
C PRO A 367 -5.33 21.27 -2.87
N ASP A 368 -4.42 21.52 -1.93
CA ASP A 368 -3.08 22.01 -2.18
C ASP A 368 -2.02 20.91 -2.32
N PHE A 369 -2.41 19.62 -2.23
CA PHE A 369 -1.53 18.47 -2.28
C PHE A 369 -0.37 18.50 -1.26
N ALA A 370 -0.65 18.92 -0.04
CA ALA A 370 0.38 19.09 0.99
C ALA A 370 1.05 17.78 1.42
N HIS A 371 0.30 16.67 1.45
CA HIS A 371 0.83 15.36 1.80
C HIS A 371 1.71 14.79 0.68
N LEU A 372 1.29 14.90 -0.57
CA LEU A 372 2.08 14.54 -1.74
C LEU A 372 3.39 15.35 -1.81
N LYS A 373 3.33 16.67 -1.55
CA LYS A 373 4.54 17.51 -1.48
C LYS A 373 5.53 17.01 -0.43
N ALA A 374 5.04 16.65 0.75
CA ALA A 374 5.90 16.12 1.82
C ALA A 374 6.52 14.76 1.44
N LEU A 375 5.74 13.89 0.80
CA LEU A 375 6.20 12.60 0.34
C LEU A 375 7.26 12.74 -0.77
N ASN A 376 7.01 13.59 -1.78
CA ASN A 376 7.96 13.89 -2.84
C ASN A 376 9.27 14.48 -2.28
N ALA A 377 9.20 15.42 -1.34
CA ALA A 377 10.38 15.98 -0.69
C ALA A 377 11.21 14.92 0.05
N GLY A 378 10.56 13.95 0.69
CA GLY A 378 11.24 12.83 1.32
C GLY A 378 12.01 11.97 0.31
N ILE A 379 11.42 11.66 -0.84
CA ILE A 379 12.04 10.91 -1.94
C ILE A 379 13.25 11.65 -2.51
N GLU A 380 13.08 12.95 -2.81
CA GLU A 380 14.16 13.79 -3.35
C GLU A 380 15.34 13.88 -2.39
N ARG A 381 15.08 13.98 -1.09
CA ARG A 381 16.13 13.98 -0.06
C ARG A 381 16.94 12.70 -0.09
N LEU A 382 16.28 11.54 -0.19
CA LEU A 382 16.95 10.24 -0.24
C LEU A 382 17.73 10.03 -1.54
N ALA A 383 17.25 10.55 -2.67
CA ALA A 383 17.97 10.51 -3.94
C ALA A 383 19.30 11.30 -3.83
N LYS A 384 19.27 12.51 -3.27
CA LYS A 384 20.48 13.33 -3.06
C LYS A 384 21.52 12.67 -2.18
N ILE A 385 21.11 11.99 -1.08
CA ILE A 385 22.01 11.27 -0.19
C ILE A 385 22.72 10.13 -0.95
N LYS A 386 22.03 9.43 -1.84
CA LYS A 386 22.62 8.35 -2.66
C LYS A 386 23.63 8.87 -3.68
N ASP A 387 23.44 10.05 -4.22
CA ASP A 387 24.35 10.65 -5.20
C ASP A 387 25.64 11.21 -4.55
N GLU A 388 25.62 11.45 -3.23
CA GLU A 388 26.76 11.96 -2.45
C GLU A 388 27.65 10.84 -1.87
N LEU A 389 27.21 9.56 -1.90
CA LEU A 389 27.95 8.38 -1.42
C LEU A 389 28.62 7.60 -2.55
#